data_d9c9a721efcaee092e15be9ffe740712
#
_entry.id   d9c9a721efcaee092e15be9ffe740712
#
_cell.length_a   1.000
_cell.length_b   1.000
_cell.length_c   1.000
_cell.angle_alpha   90.00
_cell.angle_beta   90.00
_cell.angle_gamma   90.00
#
_symmetry.space_group_name_H-M   'P 1'
#
loop_
_entity.id
_entity.type
_entity.pdbx_description
1 polymer ?
#
loop_
_entity_poly.entity_id
_entity_poly.type
_entity_poly.pdbx_seq_one_letter_code
_entity_poly.pdbx_strand_id
1 'polypeptide(L)'
;GKVYHSFVPVDSKAVIDKFLAHVQPVAALFIETELWGTTLAELNNRQIATILVNGRLSEKSFKGYQKAAKLSQSMMENLNLIIAQDSDSAKRFRQLGATSDKIRIASSLKWSSKTNPLMLSRAEKLRESWSLSDRAVILAASTHEGEELAILDSFLTVKAQYANRHPLLII
;
A
#
# COMPACT_ATOMS: atom_id res chain seq x y z
N GLY A 1 9.84 19.57 -13.80
CA GLY A 1 9.50 20.16 -12.50
C GLY A 1 10.56 19.80 -11.46
N LYS A 2 10.68 20.58 -10.40
CA LYS A 2 11.56 20.26 -9.26
C LYS A 2 10.83 19.32 -8.32
N VAL A 3 11.50 18.28 -7.83
CA VAL A 3 11.01 17.36 -6.81
C VAL A 3 11.80 17.60 -5.54
N TYR A 4 11.10 17.75 -4.43
CA TYR A 4 11.69 17.87 -3.10
C TYR A 4 11.29 16.66 -2.27
N HIS A 5 12.19 16.18 -1.43
CA HIS A 5 11.94 15.09 -0.51
C HIS A 5 12.16 15.58 0.93
N SER A 6 11.24 15.21 1.81
CA SER A 6 11.29 15.51 3.24
C SER A 6 10.61 14.38 4.02
N PHE A 7 10.98 14.22 5.29
CA PHE A 7 10.21 13.38 6.20
C PHE A 7 8.88 14.03 6.54
N VAL A 8 7.86 13.19 6.80
CA VAL A 8 6.56 13.67 7.29
C VAL A 8 6.78 14.31 8.66
N PRO A 9 6.28 15.54 8.90
CA PRO A 9 6.39 16.21 10.19
C PRO A 9 5.53 15.50 11.25
N VAL A 10 5.89 15.67 12.52
CA VAL A 10 5.08 15.18 13.64
C VAL A 10 3.69 15.82 13.59
N ASP A 11 2.63 15.00 13.77
CA ASP A 11 1.22 15.43 13.69
C ASP A 11 0.79 16.28 14.89
N SER A 12 1.46 17.42 15.07
CA SER A 12 1.11 18.43 16.05
C SER A 12 0.88 19.78 15.39
N LYS A 13 -0.09 20.54 15.90
CA LYS A 13 -0.53 21.81 15.29
C LYS A 13 0.64 22.74 14.96
N ALA A 14 1.51 23.03 15.94
CA ALA A 14 2.60 23.98 15.77
C ALA A 14 3.62 23.55 14.68
N VAL A 15 3.86 22.24 14.56
CA VAL A 15 4.79 21.69 13.54
C VAL A 15 4.13 21.70 12.17
N ILE A 16 2.87 21.28 12.09
CA ILE A 16 2.10 21.28 10.84
C ILE A 16 1.91 22.70 10.31
N ASP A 17 1.60 23.67 11.17
CA ASP A 17 1.48 25.07 10.77
C ASP A 17 2.75 25.60 10.10
N LYS A 18 3.93 25.33 10.70
CA LYS A 18 5.22 25.73 10.13
C LYS A 18 5.50 25.02 8.82
N PHE A 19 5.22 23.73 8.74
CA PHE A 19 5.41 22.93 7.52
C PHE A 19 4.54 23.45 6.38
N LEU A 20 3.25 23.65 6.60
CA LEU A 20 2.32 24.15 5.58
C LEU A 20 2.61 25.60 5.17
N ALA A 21 3.08 26.43 6.10
CA ALA A 21 3.52 27.80 5.79
C ALA A 21 4.76 27.82 4.89
N HIS A 22 5.66 26.84 5.05
CA HIS A 22 6.86 26.71 4.24
C HIS A 22 6.58 26.09 2.87
N VAL A 23 5.82 24.98 2.82
CA VAL A 23 5.56 24.22 1.57
C VAL A 23 4.51 24.90 0.70
N GLN A 24 3.51 25.55 1.30
CA GLN A 24 2.38 26.19 0.62
C GLN A 24 1.74 25.29 -0.46
N PRO A 25 1.30 24.06 -0.12
CA PRO A 25 0.77 23.13 -1.09
C PRO A 25 -0.59 23.62 -1.62
N VAL A 26 -0.87 23.39 -2.90
CA VAL A 26 -2.19 23.61 -3.51
C VAL A 26 -3.12 22.41 -3.32
N ALA A 27 -2.55 21.23 -3.08
CA ALA A 27 -3.26 20.00 -2.75
C ALA A 27 -2.37 19.06 -1.95
N ALA A 28 -2.98 18.19 -1.15
CA ALA A 28 -2.31 17.14 -0.39
C ALA A 28 -2.86 15.76 -0.80
N LEU A 29 -1.97 14.86 -1.19
CA LEU A 29 -2.30 13.49 -1.52
C LEU A 29 -1.76 12.56 -0.45
N PHE A 30 -2.66 11.82 0.20
CA PHE A 30 -2.33 10.75 1.12
C PHE A 30 -2.40 9.42 0.38
N ILE A 31 -1.36 8.62 0.48
CA ILE A 31 -1.30 7.32 -0.21
C ILE A 31 -1.54 6.21 0.81
N GLU A 32 -2.41 5.26 0.45
CA GLU A 32 -2.92 4.20 1.33
C GLU A 32 -3.76 4.78 2.49
N THR A 33 -3.59 4.27 3.72
CA THR A 33 -4.44 4.74 4.85
C THR A 33 -3.58 5.44 5.90
N GLU A 34 -2.67 6.28 5.45
CA GLU A 34 -1.84 7.14 6.28
C GLU A 34 -2.59 8.46 6.62
N LEU A 35 -3.56 8.34 7.53
CA LEU A 35 -4.43 9.45 7.92
C LEU A 35 -3.95 10.08 9.24
N TRP A 36 -3.63 11.36 9.20
CA TRP A 36 -3.11 12.15 10.30
C TRP A 36 -4.10 13.24 10.67
N GLY A 37 -4.72 13.11 11.84
CA GLY A 37 -5.89 13.93 12.23
C GLY A 37 -5.62 15.41 12.27
N THR A 38 -4.51 15.85 12.88
CA THR A 38 -4.13 17.25 12.95
C THR A 38 -3.77 17.81 11.57
N THR A 39 -3.01 17.05 10.80
CA THR A 39 -2.64 17.43 9.42
C THR A 39 -3.87 17.64 8.56
N LEU A 40 -4.85 16.70 8.59
CA LEU A 40 -6.09 16.81 7.85
C LEU A 40 -6.90 18.05 8.26
N ALA A 41 -7.01 18.32 9.57
CA ALA A 41 -7.71 19.48 10.08
C ALA A 41 -7.06 20.79 9.63
N GLU A 42 -5.72 20.90 9.72
CA GLU A 42 -5.01 22.12 9.31
C GLU A 42 -5.02 22.34 7.80
N LEU A 43 -5.02 21.29 6.98
CA LEU A 43 -5.23 21.38 5.54
C LEU A 43 -6.63 21.90 5.21
N ASN A 44 -7.66 21.36 5.87
CA ASN A 44 -9.03 21.79 5.68
C ASN A 44 -9.25 23.25 6.12
N ASN A 45 -8.70 23.67 7.27
CA ASN A 45 -8.74 25.05 7.74
C ASN A 45 -8.15 26.05 6.75
N ARG A 46 -7.19 25.61 5.94
CA ARG A 46 -6.53 26.41 4.90
C ARG A 46 -7.15 26.22 3.53
N GLN A 47 -8.25 25.48 3.41
CA GLN A 47 -8.94 25.16 2.16
C GLN A 47 -8.03 24.47 1.12
N ILE A 48 -7.06 23.69 1.58
CA ILE A 48 -6.17 22.89 0.73
C ILE A 48 -6.86 21.57 0.41
N ALA A 49 -7.03 21.29 -0.88
CA ALA A 49 -7.68 20.06 -1.33
C ALA A 49 -6.92 18.81 -0.83
N THR A 50 -7.66 17.89 -0.22
CA THR A 50 -7.10 16.69 0.44
C THR A 50 -7.66 15.44 -0.18
N ILE A 51 -6.81 14.60 -0.74
CA ILE A 51 -7.20 13.42 -1.50
C ILE A 51 -6.51 12.18 -0.89
N LEU A 52 -7.30 11.18 -0.53
CA LEU A 52 -6.79 9.84 -0.19
C LEU A 52 -6.75 8.99 -1.45
N VAL A 53 -5.56 8.51 -1.83
CA VAL A 53 -5.32 7.70 -3.01
C VAL A 53 -4.97 6.28 -2.59
N ASN A 54 -5.50 5.28 -3.31
CA ASN A 54 -5.30 3.86 -3.02
C ASN A 54 -5.72 3.49 -1.58
N GLY A 55 -6.80 4.11 -1.10
CA GLY A 55 -7.30 3.92 0.26
C GLY A 55 -7.70 2.47 0.52
N ARG A 56 -6.99 1.81 1.41
CA ARG A 56 -7.28 0.45 1.86
C ARG A 56 -7.55 0.45 3.34
N LEU A 57 -8.69 -0.10 3.74
CA LEU A 57 -9.06 -0.19 5.14
C LEU A 57 -9.41 -1.64 5.50
N SER A 58 -8.47 -2.34 6.14
CA SER A 58 -8.69 -3.70 6.63
C SER A 58 -9.76 -3.72 7.73
N GLU A 59 -10.39 -4.86 7.96
CA GLU A 59 -11.36 -5.00 9.05
C GLU A 59 -10.74 -4.72 10.42
N LYS A 60 -9.50 -5.15 10.64
CA LYS A 60 -8.75 -4.88 11.88
C LYS A 60 -8.57 -3.37 12.10
N SER A 61 -8.12 -2.65 11.06
CA SER A 61 -7.93 -1.19 11.12
C SER A 61 -9.27 -0.48 11.30
N PHE A 62 -10.32 -0.89 10.59
CA PHE A 62 -11.66 -0.34 10.72
C PHE A 62 -12.18 -0.43 12.17
N LYS A 63 -12.05 -1.59 12.83
CA LYS A 63 -12.41 -1.74 14.25
C LYS A 63 -11.58 -0.81 15.16
N GLY A 64 -10.34 -0.53 14.80
CA GLY A 64 -9.51 0.45 15.50
C GLY A 64 -10.07 1.88 15.37
N TYR A 65 -10.39 2.31 14.15
CA TYR A 65 -10.99 3.61 13.90
C TYR A 65 -12.36 3.78 14.55
N GLN A 66 -13.18 2.74 14.62
CA GLN A 66 -14.48 2.79 15.29
C GLN A 66 -14.38 3.10 16.79
N LYS A 67 -13.30 2.68 17.47
CA LYS A 67 -13.07 3.00 18.90
C LYS A 67 -12.87 4.49 19.13
N ALA A 68 -12.44 5.23 18.13
CA ALA A 68 -12.25 6.68 18.16
C ALA A 68 -13.23 7.37 17.17
N ALA A 69 -14.53 7.03 17.26
CA ALA A 69 -15.54 7.37 16.26
C ALA A 69 -15.59 8.88 15.91
N LYS A 70 -15.56 9.77 16.90
CA LYS A 70 -15.58 11.23 16.68
C LYS A 70 -14.35 11.72 15.89
N LEU A 71 -13.17 11.18 16.22
CA LEU A 71 -11.94 11.53 15.50
C LEU A 71 -11.97 10.98 14.08
N SER A 72 -12.41 9.75 13.92
CA SER A 72 -12.52 9.11 12.60
C SER A 72 -13.51 9.85 11.69
N GLN A 73 -14.66 10.24 12.22
CA GLN A 73 -15.64 11.03 11.50
C GLN A 73 -15.03 12.39 11.07
N SER A 74 -14.39 13.10 11.98
CA SER A 74 -13.72 14.37 11.67
C SER A 74 -12.66 14.20 10.57
N MET A 75 -11.86 13.12 10.60
CA MET A 75 -10.89 12.84 9.53
C MET A 75 -11.58 12.62 8.18
N MET A 76 -12.71 11.89 8.15
CA MET A 76 -13.48 11.66 6.92
C MET A 76 -14.09 12.96 6.38
N GLU A 77 -14.58 13.82 7.25
CA GLU A 77 -15.14 15.13 6.90
C GLU A 77 -14.07 16.04 6.24
N ASN A 78 -12.83 15.97 6.74
CA ASN A 78 -11.70 16.77 6.26
C ASN A 78 -11.10 16.27 4.92
N LEU A 79 -11.50 15.10 4.43
CA LEU A 79 -11.11 14.61 3.11
C LEU A 79 -12.07 15.15 2.03
N ASN A 80 -11.52 15.66 0.93
CA ASN A 80 -12.31 16.09 -0.23
C ASN A 80 -12.62 14.93 -1.18
N LEU A 81 -11.71 13.96 -1.30
CA LEU A 81 -11.89 12.81 -2.17
C LEU A 81 -11.20 11.57 -1.57
N ILE A 82 -11.86 10.44 -1.64
CA ILE A 82 -11.35 9.13 -1.25
C ILE A 82 -11.40 8.22 -2.47
N ILE A 83 -10.24 7.81 -2.98
CA ILE A 83 -10.11 6.79 -4.02
C ILE A 83 -9.80 5.47 -3.33
N ALA A 84 -10.84 4.70 -3.04
CA ALA A 84 -10.73 3.42 -2.37
C ALA A 84 -10.23 2.33 -3.33
N GLN A 85 -9.40 1.42 -2.81
CA GLN A 85 -8.82 0.32 -3.58
C GLN A 85 -9.88 -0.72 -3.99
N ASP A 86 -10.93 -0.90 -3.18
CA ASP A 86 -11.97 -1.90 -3.36
C ASP A 86 -13.31 -1.45 -2.74
N SER A 87 -14.36 -2.21 -3.02
CA SER A 87 -15.71 -1.95 -2.52
C SER A 87 -15.84 -2.08 -1.01
N ASP A 88 -15.09 -2.99 -0.39
CA ASP A 88 -15.12 -3.21 1.05
C ASP A 88 -14.48 -2.04 1.80
N SER A 89 -13.34 -1.57 1.32
CA SER A 89 -12.72 -0.35 1.83
C SER A 89 -13.64 0.87 1.68
N ALA A 90 -14.27 1.04 0.52
CA ALA A 90 -15.25 2.10 0.27
C ALA A 90 -16.42 2.05 1.25
N LYS A 91 -16.95 0.84 1.53
CA LYS A 91 -18.02 0.63 2.52
C LYS A 91 -17.57 1.04 3.92
N ARG A 92 -16.36 0.64 4.33
CA ARG A 92 -15.79 0.97 5.65
C ARG A 92 -15.55 2.47 5.80
N PHE A 93 -15.05 3.17 4.78
CA PHE A 93 -14.91 4.62 4.82
C PHE A 93 -16.25 5.34 5.00
N ARG A 94 -17.33 4.88 4.33
CA ARG A 94 -18.70 5.39 4.57
C ARG A 94 -19.15 5.17 6.01
N GLN A 95 -18.89 4.01 6.56
CA GLN A 95 -19.22 3.69 7.95
C GLN A 95 -18.44 4.52 8.98
N LEU A 96 -17.27 5.05 8.61
CA LEU A 96 -16.50 6.00 9.43
C LEU A 96 -16.95 7.46 9.25
N GLY A 97 -17.92 7.75 8.39
CA GLY A 97 -18.49 9.08 8.23
C GLY A 97 -18.20 9.77 6.89
N ALA A 98 -17.49 9.12 5.96
CA ALA A 98 -17.30 9.68 4.63
C ALA A 98 -18.60 9.65 3.82
N THR A 99 -18.97 10.76 3.18
CA THR A 99 -20.14 10.84 2.32
C THR A 99 -19.89 10.15 0.97
N SER A 100 -20.94 9.61 0.36
CA SER A 100 -20.81 8.79 -0.87
C SER A 100 -20.32 9.58 -2.08
N ASP A 101 -20.58 10.86 -2.14
CA ASP A 101 -20.12 11.77 -3.19
C ASP A 101 -18.61 11.97 -3.19
N LYS A 102 -17.97 11.85 -2.02
CA LYS A 102 -16.51 11.92 -1.86
C LYS A 102 -15.80 10.61 -2.19
N ILE A 103 -16.50 9.49 -2.37
CA ILE A 103 -15.86 8.18 -2.57
C ILE A 103 -15.90 7.77 -4.04
N ARG A 104 -14.75 7.33 -4.53
CA ARG A 104 -14.58 6.64 -5.81
C ARG A 104 -13.86 5.32 -5.57
N ILE A 105 -14.12 4.33 -6.40
CA ILE A 105 -13.44 3.04 -6.35
C ILE A 105 -12.55 2.94 -7.57
N ALA A 106 -11.26 2.69 -7.34
CA ALA A 106 -10.30 2.37 -8.38
C ALA A 106 -9.52 1.13 -7.96
N SER A 107 -9.09 0.33 -8.92
CA SER A 107 -8.24 -0.82 -8.62
C SER A 107 -6.91 -0.39 -7.98
N SER A 108 -6.29 -1.30 -7.25
CA SER A 108 -5.00 -1.04 -6.60
C SER A 108 -3.95 -0.52 -7.59
N LEU A 109 -3.17 0.47 -7.19
CA LEU A 109 -2.03 1.00 -7.97
C LEU A 109 -1.02 -0.08 -8.35
N LYS A 110 -0.95 -1.19 -7.60
CA LYS A 110 -0.10 -2.35 -7.91
C LYS A 110 -0.40 -2.95 -9.29
N TRP A 111 -1.67 -2.91 -9.74
CA TRP A 111 -2.07 -3.41 -11.06
C TRP A 111 -1.67 -2.49 -12.21
N SER A 112 -1.33 -1.24 -11.94
CA SER A 112 -0.86 -0.28 -12.94
C SER A 112 0.64 -0.37 -13.21
N SER A 113 1.37 -1.18 -12.45
CA SER A 113 2.81 -1.35 -12.59
C SER A 113 3.13 -2.08 -13.89
N LYS A 114 3.87 -1.41 -14.78
CA LYS A 114 4.41 -2.04 -16.00
C LYS A 114 5.76 -2.67 -15.69
N THR A 115 5.97 -3.88 -16.19
CA THR A 115 7.26 -4.55 -16.07
C THR A 115 8.34 -3.75 -16.79
N ASN A 116 9.43 -3.45 -16.09
CA ASN A 116 10.57 -2.75 -16.69
C ASN A 116 11.24 -3.69 -17.72
N PRO A 117 11.42 -3.27 -19.00
CA PRO A 117 12.10 -4.09 -20.01
C PRO A 117 13.50 -4.60 -19.60
N LEU A 118 14.23 -3.79 -18.80
CA LEU A 118 15.53 -4.22 -18.25
C LEU A 118 15.39 -5.39 -17.28
N MET A 119 14.27 -5.50 -16.55
CA MET A 119 14.03 -6.64 -15.66
C MET A 119 13.75 -7.91 -16.46
N LEU A 120 13.05 -7.81 -17.59
CA LEU A 120 12.80 -8.94 -18.47
C LEU A 120 14.11 -9.50 -19.03
N SER A 121 14.99 -8.65 -19.56
CA SER A 121 16.28 -9.11 -20.09
C SER A 121 17.20 -9.70 -19.02
N ARG A 122 17.15 -9.17 -17.79
CA ARG A 122 17.84 -9.77 -16.63
C ARG A 122 17.28 -11.13 -16.25
N ALA A 123 15.95 -11.25 -16.26
CA ALA A 123 15.28 -12.51 -15.96
C ALA A 123 15.63 -13.60 -16.98
N GLU A 124 15.71 -13.26 -18.27
CA GLU A 124 16.14 -14.19 -19.32
C GLU A 124 17.56 -14.69 -19.07
N LYS A 125 18.52 -13.79 -18.83
CA LYS A 125 19.91 -14.15 -18.50
C LYS A 125 19.99 -15.04 -17.24
N LEU A 126 19.18 -14.74 -16.22
CA LEU A 126 19.14 -15.54 -15.00
C LEU A 126 18.57 -16.94 -15.28
N ARG A 127 17.52 -17.05 -16.10
CA ARG A 127 16.96 -18.34 -16.52
C ARG A 127 17.99 -19.19 -17.24
N GLU A 128 18.76 -18.61 -18.14
CA GLU A 128 19.84 -19.28 -18.86
C GLU A 128 20.94 -19.72 -17.88
N SER A 129 21.46 -18.81 -17.06
CA SER A 129 22.56 -19.10 -16.14
C SER A 129 22.24 -20.15 -15.09
N TRP A 130 20.99 -20.31 -14.71
CA TRP A 130 20.50 -21.33 -13.77
C TRP A 130 19.91 -22.55 -14.43
N SER A 131 19.97 -22.64 -15.76
CA SER A 131 19.38 -23.76 -16.55
C SER A 131 17.92 -24.04 -16.20
N LEU A 132 17.12 -22.96 -16.12
CA LEU A 132 15.72 -23.06 -15.68
C LEU A 132 14.75 -23.54 -16.76
N SER A 133 15.18 -23.71 -18.02
CA SER A 133 14.30 -24.05 -19.14
C SER A 133 13.59 -25.39 -18.93
N ASP A 134 14.30 -26.36 -18.35
CA ASP A 134 13.82 -27.74 -18.18
C ASP A 134 13.60 -28.12 -16.71
N ARG A 135 13.66 -27.15 -15.82
CA ARG A 135 13.49 -27.36 -14.37
C ARG A 135 12.14 -26.85 -13.89
N ALA A 136 11.50 -27.60 -12.99
CA ALA A 136 10.40 -27.07 -12.20
C ALA A 136 10.93 -26.07 -11.19
N VAL A 137 10.45 -24.82 -11.24
CA VAL A 137 10.87 -23.76 -10.31
C VAL A 137 9.71 -23.42 -9.38
N ILE A 138 9.98 -23.47 -8.08
CA ILE A 138 9.06 -23.04 -7.04
C ILE A 138 9.65 -21.78 -6.41
N LEU A 139 8.89 -20.67 -6.45
CA LEU A 139 9.28 -19.40 -5.86
C LEU A 139 8.42 -19.12 -4.61
N ALA A 140 9.06 -19.00 -3.46
CA ALA A 140 8.44 -18.54 -2.22
C ALA A 140 8.88 -17.10 -1.95
N ALA A 141 8.01 -16.14 -2.28
CA ALA A 141 8.33 -14.71 -2.16
C ALA A 141 7.67 -14.10 -0.93
N SER A 142 8.40 -13.19 -0.26
CA SER A 142 7.92 -12.45 0.93
C SER A 142 7.54 -13.37 2.09
N THR A 143 8.35 -14.37 2.35
CA THR A 143 8.19 -15.27 3.49
C THR A 143 8.45 -14.54 4.81
N HIS A 144 7.85 -15.03 5.88
CA HIS A 144 8.03 -14.54 7.24
C HIS A 144 8.73 -15.61 8.08
N GLU A 145 9.32 -15.19 9.18
CA GLU A 145 10.01 -16.09 10.11
C GLU A 145 9.16 -17.31 10.47
N GLY A 146 9.70 -18.49 10.24
CA GLY A 146 9.07 -19.79 10.47
C GLY A 146 8.35 -20.40 9.26
N GLU A 147 8.02 -19.63 8.23
CA GLU A 147 7.40 -20.16 7.00
C GLU A 147 8.41 -20.92 6.13
N GLU A 148 9.68 -20.50 6.13
CA GLU A 148 10.74 -21.08 5.31
C GLU A 148 10.96 -22.57 5.62
N LEU A 149 10.89 -22.96 6.89
CA LEU A 149 11.07 -24.35 7.30
C LEU A 149 9.97 -25.25 6.73
N ALA A 150 8.71 -24.82 6.83
CA ALA A 150 7.58 -25.58 6.31
C ALA A 150 7.63 -25.69 4.77
N ILE A 151 8.07 -24.63 4.09
CA ILE A 151 8.26 -24.59 2.65
C ILE A 151 9.39 -25.55 2.25
N LEU A 152 10.50 -25.53 2.98
CA LEU A 152 11.65 -26.42 2.72
C LEU A 152 11.28 -27.88 2.89
N ASP A 153 10.59 -28.26 3.96
CA ASP A 153 10.15 -29.64 4.22
C ASP A 153 9.21 -30.12 3.08
N SER A 154 8.26 -29.28 2.71
CA SER A 154 7.38 -29.58 1.58
C SER A 154 8.15 -29.73 0.27
N PHE A 155 9.13 -28.86 0.03
CA PHE A 155 9.97 -28.93 -1.16
C PHE A 155 10.82 -30.20 -1.19
N LEU A 156 11.37 -30.66 -0.07
CA LEU A 156 12.15 -31.90 -0.02
C LEU A 156 11.31 -33.10 -0.43
N THR A 157 10.04 -33.15 -0.04
CA THR A 157 9.09 -34.18 -0.48
C THR A 157 8.87 -34.13 -1.99
N VAL A 158 8.63 -32.94 -2.54
CA VAL A 158 8.46 -32.73 -4.01
C VAL A 158 9.74 -33.12 -4.75
N LYS A 159 10.91 -32.74 -4.23
CA LYS A 159 12.20 -33.06 -4.83
C LYS A 159 12.45 -34.58 -4.88
N ALA A 160 12.05 -35.32 -3.88
CA ALA A 160 12.16 -36.77 -3.86
C ALA A 160 11.23 -37.44 -4.90
N GLN A 161 10.00 -36.94 -5.04
CA GLN A 161 9.02 -37.49 -5.99
C GLN A 161 9.35 -37.17 -7.46
N TYR A 162 9.96 -36.01 -7.71
CA TYR A 162 10.22 -35.49 -9.07
C TYR A 162 11.72 -35.25 -9.33
N ALA A 163 12.57 -36.15 -8.80
CA ALA A 163 14.03 -36.03 -8.88
C ALA A 163 14.53 -35.90 -10.35
N ASN A 164 13.89 -36.54 -11.31
CA ASN A 164 14.19 -36.48 -12.75
C ASN A 164 13.96 -35.07 -13.37
N ARG A 165 13.19 -34.21 -12.74
CA ARG A 165 12.94 -32.82 -13.17
C ARG A 165 13.83 -31.78 -12.48
N HIS A 166 14.74 -32.25 -11.65
CA HIS A 166 15.69 -31.37 -10.92
C HIS A 166 15.05 -30.09 -10.37
N PRO A 167 13.96 -30.19 -9.56
CA PRO A 167 13.24 -29.01 -9.11
C PRO A 167 14.14 -28.06 -8.33
N LEU A 168 13.87 -26.76 -8.45
CA LEU A 168 14.57 -25.68 -7.77
C LEU A 168 13.60 -24.92 -6.87
N LEU A 169 13.98 -24.69 -5.64
CA LEU A 169 13.31 -23.78 -4.73
C LEU A 169 14.12 -22.48 -4.63
N ILE A 170 13.42 -21.36 -4.73
CA ILE A 170 13.94 -20.00 -4.50
C ILE A 170 13.12 -19.40 -3.36
N ILE A 171 13.79 -18.95 -2.30
CA ILE A 171 13.17 -18.29 -1.15
C ILE A 171 13.68 -16.86 -1.07
#